data_2ea4dfe198d37fd672248dfdfd5f54a9
#
_entry.id   2ea4dfe198d37fd672248dfdfd5f54a9
#
_cell.length_a   1.000
_cell.length_b   1.000
_cell.length_c   1.000
_cell.angle_alpha   90.00
_cell.angle_beta   90.00
_cell.angle_gamma   90.00
#
_symmetry.space_group_name_H-M   'P 1'
#
loop_
_entity.id
_entity.type
_entity.pdbx_description
1 polymer ?
#
loop_
_entity_poly.entity_id
_entity_poly.type
_entity_poly.pdbx_seq_one_letter_code
_entity_poly.pdbx_strand_id
1 'polypeptide(L)'
;MKNYFLIAAAFVAILLSSCNESPYINSPGDNSYNYPEIPTLHPDTDGIVISVDEAYDLGMAMREDEKSPNAYKISGTITSMVTKAEDITSGKYNSISFYMSDGGQHEIEGYLTNNIDNKPFHDPADIPAVGSKVTVQGRLTKYGTIVELTESYLVRVTPPEN
;
A
#
# COMPACT_ATOMS: atom_id res chain seq x y z
N MET A 1 33.62 -15.02 68.42
CA MET A 1 33.94 -13.90 67.52
C MET A 1 33.36 -14.26 66.16
N LYS A 2 32.28 -13.59 65.75
CA LYS A 2 31.55 -13.86 64.48
C LYS A 2 31.82 -12.71 63.53
N ASN A 3 32.50 -13.01 62.45
CA ASN A 3 32.76 -12.05 61.35
C ASN A 3 31.58 -12.06 60.39
N TYR A 4 30.89 -10.93 60.31
CA TYR A 4 29.85 -10.67 59.29
C TYR A 4 30.54 -10.09 58.05
N PHE A 5 30.55 -10.80 56.94
CA PHE A 5 30.90 -10.28 55.63
C PHE A 5 29.70 -9.57 55.03
N LEU A 6 29.80 -8.27 54.86
CA LEU A 6 28.82 -7.47 54.10
C LEU A 6 29.17 -7.58 52.63
N ILE A 7 28.34 -8.26 51.86
CA ILE A 7 28.39 -8.29 50.40
C ILE A 7 27.55 -7.15 49.89
N ALA A 8 28.21 -6.11 49.39
CA ALA A 8 27.54 -5.03 48.66
C ALA A 8 27.25 -5.52 47.24
N ALA A 9 25.99 -5.78 46.94
CA ALA A 9 25.55 -6.08 45.59
C ALA A 9 25.39 -4.77 44.82
N ALA A 10 26.32 -4.49 43.90
CA ALA A 10 26.23 -3.40 42.95
C ALA A 10 25.20 -3.82 41.85
N PHE A 11 24.02 -3.22 41.86
CA PHE A 11 23.11 -3.29 40.74
C PHE A 11 23.61 -2.43 39.60
N VAL A 12 24.18 -3.07 38.60
CA VAL A 12 24.45 -2.42 37.30
C VAL A 12 23.11 -2.42 36.54
N ALA A 13 22.41 -1.32 36.52
CA ALA A 13 21.29 -1.08 35.64
C ALA A 13 21.82 -0.91 34.20
N ILE A 14 21.79 -1.97 33.44
CA ILE A 14 21.98 -1.90 32.00
C ILE A 14 20.71 -1.29 31.40
N LEU A 15 20.74 0.00 31.15
CA LEU A 15 19.76 0.67 30.29
C LEU A 15 20.00 0.18 28.87
N LEU A 16 19.30 -0.87 28.47
CA LEU A 16 19.12 -1.23 27.08
C LEU A 16 18.20 -0.18 26.45
N SER A 17 18.78 0.94 26.04
CA SER A 17 18.17 1.86 25.11
C SER A 17 18.18 1.19 23.73
N SER A 18 17.22 0.31 23.51
CA SER A 18 16.88 -0.18 22.18
C SER A 18 15.90 0.81 21.57
N CYS A 19 16.40 1.98 21.18
CA CYS A 19 15.71 2.79 20.19
C CYS A 19 15.90 2.10 18.85
N ASN A 20 14.96 1.25 18.51
CA ASN A 20 14.78 0.80 17.14
C ASN A 20 14.00 1.93 16.45
N GLU A 21 14.70 3.03 16.17
CA GLU A 21 14.14 4.08 15.32
C GLU A 21 14.01 3.48 13.92
N SER A 22 12.76 3.29 13.49
CA SER A 22 12.50 3.01 12.09
C SER A 22 13.08 4.14 11.27
N PRO A 23 13.87 3.88 10.22
CA PRO A 23 14.48 4.92 9.40
C PRO A 23 13.45 5.82 8.69
N TYR A 24 12.17 5.53 8.85
CA TYR A 24 11.05 6.22 8.22
C TYR A 24 10.19 7.06 9.19
N ILE A 25 10.56 7.16 10.47
CA ILE A 25 9.77 7.93 11.44
C ILE A 25 10.64 9.07 11.99
N ASN A 26 10.30 10.28 11.62
CA ASN A 26 10.82 11.48 12.28
C ASN A 26 10.16 11.61 13.65
N SER A 27 10.90 11.73 14.69
CA SER A 27 10.64 12.07 16.11
C SER A 27 9.22 11.85 16.69
N PRO A 28 9.10 11.40 17.96
CA PRO A 28 7.79 11.24 18.63
C PRO A 28 7.04 12.58 18.68
N GLY A 29 5.98 12.69 17.89
CA GLY A 29 5.14 13.88 17.79
C GLY A 29 5.07 14.50 16.39
N ASP A 30 5.92 14.08 15.47
CA ASP A 30 5.82 14.46 14.06
C ASP A 30 4.95 13.43 13.33
N ASN A 31 3.80 13.86 12.83
CA ASN A 31 2.89 13.03 12.04
C ASN A 31 3.29 12.97 10.57
N SER A 32 4.47 13.49 10.20
CA SER A 32 4.97 13.41 8.84
C SER A 32 5.80 12.14 8.67
N TYR A 33 5.42 11.32 7.71
CA TYR A 33 6.25 10.21 7.25
C TYR A 33 7.39 10.76 6.41
N ASN A 34 8.61 10.33 6.71
CA ASN A 34 9.76 10.66 5.88
C ASN A 34 9.74 9.77 4.63
N TYR A 35 8.82 10.07 3.72
CA TYR A 35 8.93 9.53 2.37
C TYR A 35 10.25 10.07 1.77
N PRO A 36 11.01 9.28 0.99
CA PRO A 36 12.09 9.84 0.20
C PRO A 36 11.57 11.06 -0.52
N GLU A 37 12.35 12.17 -0.54
CA GLU A 37 11.94 13.45 -1.14
C GLU A 37 11.46 13.21 -2.59
N ILE A 38 10.17 13.03 -2.72
CA ILE A 38 9.52 12.84 -3.98
C ILE A 38 8.98 14.22 -4.37
N PRO A 39 9.29 14.73 -5.56
CA PRO A 39 8.78 16.01 -6.02
C PRO A 39 7.27 16.09 -5.80
N THR A 40 6.79 17.19 -5.24
CA THR A 40 5.37 17.45 -5.05
C THR A 40 4.72 17.53 -6.45
N LEU A 41 4.29 16.38 -6.96
CA LEU A 41 3.54 16.30 -8.20
C LEU A 41 2.10 16.67 -7.90
N HIS A 42 1.49 17.43 -8.80
CA HIS A 42 0.06 17.73 -8.72
C HIS A 42 -0.71 16.40 -8.70
N PRO A 43 -1.59 16.18 -7.71
CA PRO A 43 -2.27 14.90 -7.53
C PRO A 43 -3.11 14.45 -8.75
N ASP A 44 -3.34 15.33 -9.70
CA ASP A 44 -4.32 15.10 -10.78
C ASP A 44 -3.72 14.73 -12.14
N THR A 45 -2.40 14.80 -12.35
CA THR A 45 -1.85 14.58 -13.71
C THR A 45 -0.74 13.58 -13.87
N ASP A 46 0.16 13.42 -12.89
CA ASP A 46 1.30 12.50 -13.07
C ASP A 46 1.64 11.79 -11.77
N GLY A 47 0.98 10.67 -11.51
CA GLY A 47 1.35 9.80 -10.40
C GLY A 47 2.81 9.38 -10.51
N ILE A 48 3.50 9.33 -9.37
CA ILE A 48 4.88 8.84 -9.29
C ILE A 48 4.88 7.37 -9.69
N VAL A 49 5.70 7.01 -10.67
CA VAL A 49 5.79 5.63 -11.15
C VAL A 49 6.69 4.84 -10.21
N ILE A 50 6.15 3.78 -9.63
CA ILE A 50 6.87 2.83 -8.79
C ILE A 50 6.47 1.39 -9.14
N SER A 51 7.29 0.42 -8.75
CA SER A 51 6.98 -1.01 -8.85
C SER A 51 5.97 -1.46 -7.79
N VAL A 52 5.44 -2.67 -7.92
CA VAL A 52 4.57 -3.28 -6.90
C VAL A 52 5.35 -3.52 -5.60
N ASP A 53 6.59 -3.99 -5.69
CA ASP A 53 7.42 -4.23 -4.51
C ASP A 53 7.73 -2.92 -3.75
N GLU A 54 8.08 -1.83 -4.47
CA GLU A 54 8.28 -0.51 -3.85
C GLU A 54 6.99 0.03 -3.20
N ALA A 55 5.83 -0.15 -3.86
CA ALA A 55 4.55 0.23 -3.31
C ALA A 55 4.22 -0.56 -2.03
N TYR A 56 4.50 -1.86 -2.02
CA TYR A 56 4.32 -2.71 -0.86
C TYR A 56 5.18 -2.26 0.31
N ASP A 57 6.48 -2.02 0.08
CA ASP A 57 7.40 -1.58 1.12
C ASP A 57 7.01 -0.22 1.71
N LEU A 58 6.64 0.75 0.85
CA LEU A 58 6.14 2.05 1.26
C LEU A 58 4.86 1.92 2.09
N GLY A 59 3.89 1.16 1.60
CA GLY A 59 2.61 0.96 2.29
C GLY A 59 2.79 0.27 3.64
N MET A 60 3.62 -0.76 3.72
CA MET A 60 3.90 -1.47 4.97
C MET A 60 4.60 -0.61 6.02
N ALA A 61 5.35 0.41 5.61
CA ALA A 61 5.96 1.38 6.51
C ALA A 61 4.95 2.41 7.05
N MET A 62 3.75 2.52 6.45
CA MET A 62 2.70 3.46 6.88
C MET A 62 1.98 2.96 8.13
N ARG A 63 1.30 3.88 8.81
CA ARG A 63 0.35 3.53 9.88
C ARG A 63 -0.91 2.92 9.26
N GLU A 64 -1.61 2.16 10.09
CA GLU A 64 -2.92 1.62 9.74
C GLU A 64 -3.87 2.74 9.32
N ASP A 65 -4.61 2.51 8.23
CA ASP A 65 -5.61 3.44 7.66
C ASP A 65 -5.08 4.81 7.21
N GLU A 66 -3.77 5.05 7.26
CA GLU A 66 -3.19 6.29 6.75
C GLU A 66 -3.08 6.24 5.23
N LYS A 67 -3.37 7.36 4.58
CA LYS A 67 -3.22 7.51 3.14
C LYS A 67 -1.94 8.24 2.79
N SER A 68 -1.23 7.76 1.80
CA SER A 68 -0.05 8.46 1.30
C SER A 68 -0.39 9.88 0.84
N PRO A 69 0.51 10.86 1.06
CA PRO A 69 0.28 12.24 0.60
C PRO A 69 0.28 12.34 -0.93
N ASN A 70 0.99 11.45 -1.60
CA ASN A 70 1.14 11.40 -3.05
C ASN A 70 0.28 10.31 -3.67
N ALA A 71 -0.15 10.53 -4.90
CA ALA A 71 -0.68 9.47 -5.75
C ALA A 71 0.46 8.75 -6.47
N TYR A 72 0.34 7.43 -6.62
CA TYR A 72 1.29 6.57 -7.30
C TYR A 72 0.66 5.95 -8.53
N LYS A 73 1.48 5.71 -9.55
CA LYS A 73 1.12 5.01 -10.77
C LYS A 73 1.87 3.69 -10.80
N ILE A 74 1.15 2.59 -10.71
CA ILE A 74 1.71 1.25 -10.53
C ILE A 74 1.18 0.37 -11.64
N SER A 75 2.08 -0.37 -12.29
CA SER A 75 1.73 -1.33 -13.33
C SER A 75 1.95 -2.75 -12.83
N GLY A 76 1.00 -3.63 -13.14
CA GLY A 76 1.08 -5.04 -12.76
C GLY A 76 0.12 -5.89 -13.59
N THR A 77 0.11 -7.17 -13.32
CA THR A 77 -0.83 -8.14 -13.88
C THR A 77 -1.84 -8.50 -12.81
N ILE A 78 -3.13 -8.50 -13.13
CA ILE A 78 -4.19 -8.93 -12.21
C ILE A 78 -4.00 -10.42 -11.92
N THR A 79 -3.80 -10.75 -10.66
CA THR A 79 -3.61 -12.12 -10.17
C THR A 79 -4.91 -12.74 -9.68
N SER A 80 -5.80 -11.93 -9.10
CA SER A 80 -7.14 -12.34 -8.68
C SER A 80 -8.12 -11.17 -8.61
N MET A 81 -9.41 -11.48 -8.74
CA MET A 81 -10.50 -10.52 -8.59
C MET A 81 -11.19 -10.73 -7.24
N VAL A 82 -11.45 -9.63 -6.54
CA VAL A 82 -12.27 -9.60 -5.31
C VAL A 82 -13.72 -9.27 -5.66
N THR A 83 -13.93 -8.24 -6.48
CA THR A 83 -15.28 -7.87 -6.98
C THR A 83 -15.73 -8.86 -8.05
N LYS A 84 -16.96 -9.33 -7.93
CA LYS A 84 -17.58 -10.24 -8.90
C LYS A 84 -18.36 -9.45 -9.96
N ALA A 85 -18.46 -10.01 -11.16
CA ALA A 85 -19.25 -9.42 -12.26
C ALA A 85 -20.71 -9.16 -11.88
N GLU A 86 -21.32 -10.07 -11.10
CA GLU A 86 -22.69 -9.93 -10.61
C GLU A 86 -22.89 -8.74 -9.66
N ASP A 87 -21.88 -8.31 -8.93
CA ASP A 87 -21.95 -7.14 -8.05
C ASP A 87 -22.07 -5.84 -8.87
N ILE A 88 -21.42 -5.78 -10.03
CA ILE A 88 -21.54 -4.66 -10.98
C ILE A 88 -22.90 -4.71 -11.68
N THR A 89 -23.31 -5.90 -12.19
CA THR A 89 -24.60 -6.08 -12.87
C THR A 89 -25.79 -5.72 -11.98
N SER A 90 -25.71 -6.06 -10.70
CA SER A 90 -26.77 -5.72 -9.72
C SER A 90 -26.75 -4.26 -9.27
N GLY A 91 -25.72 -3.49 -9.65
CA GLY A 91 -25.53 -2.12 -9.17
C GLY A 91 -25.11 -2.02 -7.69
N LYS A 92 -24.69 -3.13 -7.08
CA LYS A 92 -24.20 -3.16 -5.70
C LYS A 92 -22.89 -2.37 -5.56
N TYR A 93 -22.02 -2.50 -6.56
CA TYR A 93 -20.79 -1.73 -6.70
C TYR A 93 -20.71 -1.08 -8.08
N ASN A 94 -19.95 0.00 -8.17
CA ASN A 94 -19.61 0.68 -9.42
C ASN A 94 -18.08 0.84 -9.58
N SER A 95 -17.33 0.15 -8.76
CA SER A 95 -15.87 0.07 -8.73
C SER A 95 -15.45 -1.38 -8.48
N ILE A 96 -14.21 -1.71 -8.80
CA ILE A 96 -13.68 -3.07 -8.66
C ILE A 96 -12.53 -3.14 -7.66
N SER A 97 -12.41 -4.28 -6.98
CA SER A 97 -11.24 -4.62 -6.18
C SER A 97 -10.59 -5.88 -6.74
N PHE A 98 -9.28 -5.89 -6.79
CA PHE A 98 -8.46 -6.96 -7.35
C PHE A 98 -7.05 -6.91 -6.78
N TYR A 99 -6.35 -8.04 -6.80
CA TYR A 99 -4.92 -8.11 -6.51
C TYR A 99 -4.11 -8.06 -7.79
N MET A 100 -2.94 -7.42 -7.72
CA MET A 100 -1.98 -7.36 -8.83
C MET A 100 -0.54 -7.50 -8.38
N SER A 101 0.29 -8.08 -9.25
CA SER A 101 1.74 -8.21 -9.10
C SER A 101 2.45 -7.85 -10.40
N ASP A 102 3.67 -7.35 -10.32
CA ASP A 102 4.54 -7.12 -11.50
C ASP A 102 5.54 -8.27 -11.75
N GLY A 103 5.36 -9.39 -11.01
CA GLY A 103 6.24 -10.55 -11.05
C GLY A 103 7.35 -10.50 -10.00
N GLY A 104 7.35 -9.50 -9.11
CA GLY A 104 8.20 -9.40 -7.93
C GLY A 104 7.76 -10.33 -6.79
N GLN A 105 8.09 -9.95 -5.56
CA GLN A 105 7.84 -10.77 -4.38
C GLN A 105 6.47 -10.54 -3.76
N HIS A 106 5.81 -9.43 -4.09
CA HIS A 106 4.60 -8.98 -3.42
C HIS A 106 3.42 -8.78 -4.38
N GLU A 107 2.26 -8.70 -3.78
CA GLU A 107 1.02 -8.28 -4.39
C GLU A 107 0.46 -7.09 -3.61
N ILE A 108 -0.27 -6.22 -4.30
CA ILE A 108 -1.04 -5.13 -3.69
C ILE A 108 -2.48 -5.21 -4.19
N GLU A 109 -3.39 -4.64 -3.42
CA GLU A 109 -4.80 -4.57 -3.79
C GLU A 109 -5.13 -3.23 -4.48
N GLY A 110 -5.76 -3.26 -5.64
CA GLY A 110 -6.52 -2.14 -6.16
C GLY A 110 -7.89 -2.16 -5.49
N TYR A 111 -8.10 -1.32 -4.48
CA TYR A 111 -9.31 -1.31 -3.67
C TYR A 111 -10.31 -0.27 -4.15
N LEU A 112 -11.53 -0.71 -4.49
CA LEU A 112 -12.62 0.11 -5.03
C LEU A 112 -12.13 1.02 -6.18
N THR A 113 -11.36 0.42 -7.08
CA THR A 113 -10.76 1.10 -8.24
C THR A 113 -11.82 1.41 -9.28
N ASN A 114 -11.86 2.66 -9.73
CA ASN A 114 -12.73 3.10 -10.82
C ASN A 114 -12.14 2.70 -12.19
N ASN A 115 -12.98 2.75 -13.22
CA ASN A 115 -12.59 2.51 -14.60
C ASN A 115 -11.69 3.64 -15.15
N ILE A 116 -11.29 3.54 -16.39
CA ILE A 116 -10.50 4.55 -17.13
C ILE A 116 -11.18 5.93 -17.04
N ASP A 117 -10.39 6.99 -16.95
CA ASP A 117 -10.83 8.38 -16.73
C ASP A 117 -11.59 8.57 -15.41
N ASN A 118 -11.32 7.73 -14.42
CA ASN A 118 -11.98 7.77 -13.11
C ASN A 118 -13.51 7.62 -13.19
N LYS A 119 -14.00 6.90 -14.20
CA LYS A 119 -15.44 6.63 -14.40
C LYS A 119 -15.90 5.40 -13.61
N PRO A 120 -17.15 5.33 -13.21
CA PRO A 120 -17.70 4.12 -12.62
C PRO A 120 -17.77 2.97 -13.64
N PHE A 121 -17.74 1.73 -13.15
CA PHE A 121 -18.11 0.56 -13.94
C PHE A 121 -19.64 0.44 -13.99
N HIS A 122 -20.17 0.21 -15.19
CA HIS A 122 -21.59 -0.02 -15.42
C HIS A 122 -21.87 -1.34 -16.14
N ASP A 123 -20.92 -1.79 -16.96
CA ASP A 123 -21.00 -3.04 -17.70
C ASP A 123 -19.97 -4.04 -17.13
N PRO A 124 -20.38 -5.26 -16.74
CA PRO A 124 -19.46 -6.30 -16.33
C PRO A 124 -18.45 -6.69 -17.44
N ALA A 125 -18.76 -6.41 -18.70
CA ALA A 125 -17.84 -6.64 -19.82
C ALA A 125 -16.61 -5.70 -19.80
N ASP A 126 -16.69 -4.56 -19.09
CA ASP A 126 -15.59 -3.62 -18.92
C ASP A 126 -14.60 -4.06 -17.85
N ILE A 127 -14.95 -5.08 -17.03
CA ILE A 127 -14.09 -5.57 -15.95
C ILE A 127 -12.89 -6.29 -16.56
N PRO A 128 -11.64 -5.88 -16.23
CA PRO A 128 -10.46 -6.58 -16.71
C PRO A 128 -10.45 -8.04 -16.21
N ALA A 129 -10.10 -8.97 -17.07
CA ALA A 129 -9.94 -10.38 -16.69
C ALA A 129 -8.65 -10.60 -15.87
N VAL A 130 -8.61 -11.66 -15.08
CA VAL A 130 -7.37 -12.16 -14.47
C VAL A 130 -6.35 -12.43 -15.59
N GLY A 131 -5.09 -12.03 -15.37
CA GLY A 131 -4.04 -12.06 -16.37
C GLY A 131 -3.93 -10.79 -17.22
N SER A 132 -4.88 -9.84 -17.12
CA SER A 132 -4.74 -8.54 -17.78
C SER A 132 -3.60 -7.75 -17.16
N LYS A 133 -2.80 -7.08 -17.99
CA LYS A 133 -1.84 -6.06 -17.53
C LYS A 133 -2.59 -4.74 -17.32
N VAL A 134 -2.46 -4.16 -16.14
CA VAL A 134 -3.09 -2.90 -15.77
C VAL A 134 -2.07 -1.89 -15.31
N THR A 135 -2.37 -0.62 -15.50
CA THR A 135 -1.73 0.49 -14.80
C THR A 135 -2.81 1.19 -14.00
N VAL A 136 -2.58 1.32 -12.69
CA VAL A 136 -3.51 1.92 -11.73
C VAL A 136 -2.87 3.15 -11.14
N GLN A 137 -3.64 4.21 -10.98
CA GLN A 137 -3.22 5.41 -10.26
C GLN A 137 -4.08 5.56 -9.02
N GLY A 138 -3.46 5.80 -7.86
CA GLY A 138 -4.16 5.95 -6.59
C GLY A 138 -3.21 6.30 -5.44
N ARG A 139 -3.75 6.38 -4.24
CA ARG A 139 -3.00 6.59 -3.00
C ARG A 139 -2.79 5.27 -2.29
N LEU A 140 -1.59 5.10 -1.72
CA LEU A 140 -1.33 3.94 -0.87
C LEU A 140 -2.00 4.10 0.49
N THR A 141 -2.50 3.01 1.02
CA THR A 141 -2.90 2.84 2.42
C THR A 141 -2.53 1.45 2.89
N LYS A 142 -2.51 1.25 4.20
CA LYS A 142 -2.27 -0.05 4.82
C LYS A 142 -3.51 -0.50 5.56
N TYR A 143 -3.93 -1.73 5.34
CA TYR A 143 -4.98 -2.39 6.09
C TYR A 143 -4.48 -3.77 6.57
N GLY A 144 -4.09 -3.86 7.83
CA GLY A 144 -3.46 -5.06 8.39
C GLY A 144 -2.13 -5.38 7.71
N THR A 145 -2.11 -6.48 6.95
CA THR A 145 -0.96 -6.93 6.16
C THR A 145 -1.11 -6.66 4.66
N ILE A 146 -2.18 -5.98 4.26
CA ILE A 146 -2.49 -5.66 2.88
C ILE A 146 -2.08 -4.22 2.60
N VAL A 147 -1.42 -3.99 1.49
CA VAL A 147 -1.22 -2.65 0.93
C VAL A 147 -2.23 -2.45 -0.18
N GLU A 148 -3.00 -1.38 -0.06
CA GLU A 148 -4.06 -1.04 -0.99
C GLU A 148 -3.74 0.24 -1.76
N LEU A 149 -4.16 0.28 -3.03
CA LEU A 149 -4.35 1.50 -3.79
C LEU A 149 -5.81 1.95 -3.64
N THR A 150 -6.02 3.03 -2.91
CA THR A 150 -7.35 3.63 -2.67
C THR A 150 -7.49 4.93 -3.45
N GLU A 151 -8.73 5.44 -3.56
CA GLU A 151 -9.03 6.62 -4.40
C GLU A 151 -8.45 6.44 -5.81
N SER A 152 -8.57 5.21 -6.32
CA SER A 152 -7.81 4.74 -7.47
C SER A 152 -8.68 4.58 -8.71
N TYR A 153 -8.03 4.64 -9.87
CA TYR A 153 -8.65 4.37 -11.15
C TYR A 153 -7.66 3.72 -12.13
N LEU A 154 -8.21 3.01 -13.11
CA LEU A 154 -7.45 2.41 -14.19
C LEU A 154 -6.95 3.50 -15.15
N VAL A 155 -5.64 3.53 -15.39
CA VAL A 155 -5.04 4.39 -16.42
C VAL A 155 -4.96 3.65 -17.74
N ARG A 156 -4.67 2.33 -17.67
CA ARG A 156 -4.51 1.47 -18.85
C ARG A 156 -4.89 0.04 -18.52
N VAL A 157 -5.49 -0.63 -19.49
CA VAL A 157 -5.75 -2.06 -19.46
C VAL A 157 -5.26 -2.68 -20.76
N THR A 158 -4.55 -3.81 -20.66
CA THR A 158 -4.16 -4.66 -21.79
C THR A 158 -4.65 -6.08 -21.46
N PRO A 159 -5.57 -6.65 -22.24
CA PRO A 159 -6.07 -8.01 -22.02
C PRO A 159 -4.93 -9.04 -21.99
N PRO A 160 -5.17 -10.24 -21.39
CA PRO A 160 -4.21 -11.31 -21.43
C PRO A 160 -3.94 -11.73 -22.88
N GLU A 161 -2.69 -12.11 -23.16
CA GLU A 161 -2.34 -12.73 -24.43
C GLU A 161 -3.00 -14.13 -24.50
N ASN A 162 -3.73 -14.41 -25.59
CA ASN A 162 -4.37 -15.70 -25.83
C ASN A 162 -3.35 -16.75 -26.26
#